data_ca7adb8a7ab3962a24dc06e428a45aa5
#
_entry.id   ca7adb8a7ab3962a24dc06e428a45aa5
#
_cell.length_a   1.000
_cell.length_b   1.000
_cell.length_c   1.000
_cell.angle_alpha   90.00
_cell.angle_beta   90.00
_cell.angle_gamma   90.00
#
_symmetry.space_group_name_H-M   'P 1'
#
loop_
_entity.id
_entity.type
_entity.pdbx_description
1 polymer ?
#
loop_
_entity_poly.entity_id
_entity_poly.type
_entity_poly.pdbx_seq_one_letter_code
_entity_poly.pdbx_strand_id
1 'polypeptide(L)'
;MRALTPWELAVNAIHSLIGRVRGGNVPLETSVAELTDIVREYMERRFHLRAGRQTTAEFLGDLERGGGSISESQRDFLKEFLSAADMVKFARLPADRALFENAAEKAERLVTETIPAEENKKEQKP
;
A
#
# COMPACT_ATOMS: atom_id res chain seq x y z
N MET A 1 -24.83 -1.40 -11.16
CA MET A 1 -23.39 -1.74 -10.97
C MET A 1 -22.84 -0.86 -9.84
N ARG A 2 -22.33 -1.46 -8.77
CA ARG A 2 -21.77 -0.66 -7.68
C ARG A 2 -20.31 -0.27 -7.95
N ALA A 3 -19.90 0.85 -7.39
CA ALA A 3 -18.51 1.27 -7.47
C ALA A 3 -17.65 0.35 -6.59
N LEU A 4 -16.40 0.14 -6.98
CA LEU A 4 -15.47 -0.63 -6.16
C LEU A 4 -15.07 0.17 -4.92
N THR A 5 -14.92 -0.52 -3.81
CA THR A 5 -14.45 0.11 -2.57
C THR A 5 -12.95 0.39 -2.65
N PRO A 6 -12.43 1.28 -1.77
CA PRO A 6 -10.98 1.53 -1.76
C PRO A 6 -10.15 0.26 -1.58
N TRP A 7 -10.59 -0.67 -0.74
CA TRP A 7 -9.84 -1.92 -0.52
C TRP A 7 -9.93 -2.86 -1.73
N GLU A 8 -11.07 -2.92 -2.41
CA GLU A 8 -11.16 -3.70 -3.64
C GLU A 8 -10.24 -3.15 -4.74
N LEU A 9 -10.23 -1.82 -4.90
CA LEU A 9 -9.34 -1.19 -5.87
C LEU A 9 -7.88 -1.49 -5.56
N ALA A 10 -7.49 -1.38 -4.28
CA ALA A 10 -6.11 -1.60 -3.87
C ALA A 10 -5.68 -3.06 -4.07
N VAL A 11 -6.50 -4.01 -3.63
CA VAL A 11 -6.17 -5.44 -3.77
C VAL A 11 -6.05 -5.82 -5.25
N ASN A 12 -7.00 -5.37 -6.06
CA ASN A 12 -6.95 -5.66 -7.50
C ASN A 12 -5.69 -5.08 -8.14
N ALA A 13 -5.32 -3.85 -7.77
CA ALA A 13 -4.12 -3.20 -8.31
C ALA A 13 -2.85 -3.92 -7.88
N ILE A 14 -2.77 -4.36 -6.62
CA ILE A 14 -1.62 -5.10 -6.11
C ILE A 14 -1.48 -6.43 -6.85
N HIS A 15 -2.57 -7.18 -7.01
CA HIS A 15 -2.55 -8.46 -7.71
C HIS A 15 -2.13 -8.30 -9.17
N SER A 16 -2.65 -7.27 -9.83
CA SER A 16 -2.27 -6.98 -11.21
C SER A 16 -0.78 -6.68 -11.34
N LEU A 17 -0.26 -5.87 -10.40
CA LEU A 17 1.15 -5.50 -10.39
C LEU A 17 2.05 -6.73 -10.15
N ILE A 18 1.70 -7.56 -9.18
CA ILE A 18 2.44 -8.80 -8.90
C ILE A 18 2.51 -9.67 -10.16
N GLY A 19 1.38 -9.82 -10.85
CA GLY A 19 1.33 -10.62 -12.06
C GLY A 19 2.24 -10.08 -13.16
N ARG A 20 2.27 -8.77 -13.33
CA ARG A 20 3.14 -8.15 -14.34
C ARG A 20 4.63 -8.29 -14.00
N VAL A 21 4.96 -8.17 -12.72
CA VAL A 21 6.35 -8.35 -12.27
C VAL A 21 6.79 -9.80 -12.49
N ARG A 22 5.94 -10.77 -12.13
CA ARG A 22 6.24 -12.19 -12.33
C ARG A 22 6.38 -12.53 -13.81
N GLY A 23 5.64 -11.84 -14.65
CA GLY A 23 5.73 -12.00 -16.10
C GLY A 23 6.95 -11.34 -16.73
N GLY A 24 7.71 -10.57 -15.95
CA GLY A 24 8.92 -9.92 -16.44
C GLY A 24 8.65 -8.71 -17.32
N ASN A 25 7.45 -8.15 -17.29
CA ASN A 25 7.05 -7.08 -18.20
C ASN A 25 7.25 -5.67 -17.64
N VAL A 26 7.69 -5.57 -16.38
CA VAL A 26 7.83 -4.26 -15.72
C VAL A 26 9.17 -4.21 -15.00
N PRO A 27 9.95 -3.12 -15.16
CA PRO A 27 11.19 -2.96 -14.38
C PRO A 27 10.88 -2.90 -12.89
N LEU A 28 11.75 -3.44 -12.06
CA LEU A 28 11.53 -3.49 -10.61
C LEU A 28 11.42 -2.10 -10.00
N GLU A 29 12.23 -1.14 -10.45
CA GLU A 29 12.17 0.23 -9.94
C GLU A 29 10.80 0.85 -10.19
N THR A 30 10.26 0.65 -11.39
CA THR A 30 8.92 1.11 -11.75
C THR A 30 7.87 0.42 -10.89
N SER A 31 8.07 -0.87 -10.63
CA SER A 31 7.12 -1.66 -9.83
C SER A 31 7.07 -1.18 -8.38
N VAL A 32 8.22 -0.83 -7.81
CA VAL A 32 8.27 -0.29 -6.45
C VAL A 32 7.52 1.04 -6.39
N ALA A 33 7.75 1.91 -7.39
CA ALA A 33 7.05 3.18 -7.46
C ALA A 33 5.54 2.99 -7.59
N GLU A 34 5.12 2.06 -8.44
CA GLU A 34 3.69 1.77 -8.63
C GLU A 34 3.05 1.21 -7.34
N LEU A 35 3.75 0.31 -6.65
CA LEU A 35 3.26 -0.22 -5.38
C LEU A 35 3.09 0.90 -4.35
N THR A 36 4.06 1.82 -4.30
CA THR A 36 3.98 2.98 -3.42
C THR A 36 2.73 3.81 -3.71
N ASP A 37 2.47 4.07 -5.00
CA ASP A 37 1.29 4.84 -5.39
C ASP A 37 0.00 4.14 -5.00
N ILE A 38 -0.06 2.82 -5.17
CA ILE A 38 -1.24 2.03 -4.78
C ILE A 38 -1.51 2.17 -3.28
N VAL A 39 -0.47 2.01 -2.46
CA VAL A 39 -0.61 2.11 -1.01
C VAL A 39 -1.03 3.52 -0.60
N ARG A 40 -0.39 4.56 -1.16
CA ARG A 40 -0.75 5.94 -0.84
C ARG A 40 -2.17 6.27 -1.26
N GLU A 41 -2.60 5.86 -2.44
CA GLU A 41 -3.98 6.07 -2.89
C GLU A 41 -4.99 5.37 -1.98
N TYR A 42 -4.67 4.14 -1.57
CA TYR A 42 -5.54 3.43 -0.64
C TYR A 42 -5.68 4.19 0.67
N MET A 43 -4.56 4.62 1.25
CA MET A 43 -4.57 5.36 2.51
C MET A 43 -5.35 6.66 2.37
N GLU A 44 -5.16 7.36 1.25
CA GLU A 44 -5.89 8.60 0.98
C GLU A 44 -7.40 8.38 0.93
N ARG A 45 -7.82 7.38 0.17
CA ARG A 45 -9.25 7.08 0.00
C ARG A 45 -9.88 6.50 1.26
N ARG A 46 -9.15 5.62 1.94
CA ARG A 46 -9.69 4.91 3.10
C ARG A 46 -9.73 5.77 4.35
N PHE A 47 -8.71 6.60 4.55
CA PHE A 47 -8.55 7.39 5.78
C PHE A 47 -8.61 8.90 5.54
N HIS A 48 -8.94 9.31 4.32
CA HIS A 48 -9.10 10.73 3.96
C HIS A 48 -7.82 11.56 4.18
N LEU A 49 -6.68 10.96 3.87
CA LEU A 49 -5.37 11.61 3.96
C LEU A 49 -4.96 12.17 2.61
N ARG A 50 -4.06 13.15 2.61
CA ARG A 50 -3.56 13.76 1.37
C ARG A 50 -2.24 13.14 0.91
N ALA A 51 -2.15 11.82 0.98
CA ALA A 51 -0.90 11.10 0.76
C ALA A 51 -0.23 11.40 -0.58
N GLY A 52 -1.00 11.63 -1.63
CA GLY A 52 -0.47 11.85 -2.98
C GLY A 52 0.35 13.12 -3.15
N ARG A 53 0.18 14.11 -2.26
CA ARG A 53 0.87 15.41 -2.35
C ARG A 53 1.87 15.64 -1.23
N GLN A 54 2.09 14.63 -0.41
CA GLN A 54 2.96 14.75 0.75
C GLN A 54 4.26 14.01 0.54
N THR A 55 5.32 14.50 1.18
CA THR A 55 6.54 13.72 1.32
C THR A 55 6.24 12.53 2.24
N THR A 56 7.11 11.54 2.22
CA THR A 56 6.99 10.39 3.12
C THR A 56 6.94 10.86 4.58
N ALA A 57 7.81 11.79 4.97
CA ALA A 57 7.85 12.29 6.35
C ALA A 57 6.53 12.98 6.74
N GLU A 58 5.98 13.81 5.85
CA GLU A 58 4.71 14.49 6.10
C GLU A 58 3.57 13.50 6.25
N PHE A 59 3.53 12.50 5.37
CA PHE A 59 2.50 11.48 5.41
C PHE A 59 2.56 10.66 6.70
N LEU A 60 3.76 10.23 7.08
CA LEU A 60 3.95 9.47 8.32
C LEU A 60 3.59 10.31 9.56
N GLY A 61 3.91 11.60 9.52
CA GLY A 61 3.54 12.52 10.60
C GLY A 61 2.02 12.61 10.75
N ASP A 62 1.29 12.68 9.65
CA ASP A 62 -0.17 12.71 9.69
C ASP A 62 -0.75 11.41 10.26
N LEU A 63 -0.16 10.27 9.91
CA LEU A 63 -0.58 8.99 10.48
C LEU A 63 -0.42 8.95 12.00
N GLU A 64 0.68 9.51 12.51
CA GLU A 64 0.91 9.56 13.94
C GLU A 64 -0.08 10.45 14.66
N ARG A 65 -0.46 11.57 14.04
CA ARG A 65 -1.34 12.54 14.67
C ARG A 65 -2.81 12.17 14.64
N GLY A 66 -3.25 11.44 13.64
CA GLY A 66 -4.68 11.26 13.50
C GLY A 66 -5.11 10.02 12.75
N GLY A 67 -4.22 9.11 12.52
CA GLY A 67 -4.48 7.94 11.73
C GLY A 67 -5.43 6.91 12.30
N GLY A 68 -6.10 7.25 13.39
CA GLY A 68 -7.23 6.57 14.01
C GLY A 68 -7.25 5.07 14.06
N SER A 69 -7.36 4.39 12.95
CA SER A 69 -7.64 2.97 12.88
C SER A 69 -6.43 2.11 12.52
N ILE A 70 -5.24 2.69 12.52
CA ILE A 70 -4.03 1.97 12.11
C ILE A 70 -3.25 1.53 13.34
N SER A 71 -2.91 0.23 13.39
CA SER A 71 -2.13 -0.31 14.49
C SER A 71 -0.68 0.15 14.42
N GLU A 72 0.03 0.00 15.54
CA GLU A 72 1.44 0.34 15.61
C GLU A 72 2.25 -0.48 14.60
N SER A 73 1.97 -1.78 14.48
CA SER A 73 2.70 -2.60 13.51
C SER A 73 2.41 -2.21 12.07
N GLN A 74 1.21 -1.75 11.78
CA GLN A 74 0.87 -1.25 10.44
C GLN A 74 1.60 0.05 10.14
N ARG A 75 1.71 0.95 11.12
CA ARG A 75 2.50 2.17 10.96
C ARG A 75 3.97 1.86 10.75
N ASP A 76 4.51 0.90 11.50
CA ASP A 76 5.89 0.48 11.35
C ASP A 76 6.15 -0.07 9.94
N PHE A 77 5.23 -0.89 9.43
CA PHE A 77 5.33 -1.37 8.06
C PHE A 77 5.36 -0.22 7.06
N LEU A 78 4.42 0.73 7.19
CA LEU A 78 4.36 1.88 6.28
C LEU A 78 5.64 2.70 6.32
N LYS A 79 6.16 2.93 7.50
CA LYS A 79 7.41 3.68 7.67
C LYS A 79 8.57 2.98 6.96
N GLU A 80 8.73 1.69 7.19
CA GLU A 80 9.80 0.92 6.57
C GLU A 80 9.63 0.83 5.07
N PHE A 81 8.41 0.53 4.62
CA PHE A 81 8.12 0.38 3.20
C PHE A 81 8.34 1.68 2.42
N LEU A 82 7.76 2.78 2.91
CA LEU A 82 7.85 4.06 2.19
C LEU A 82 9.27 4.60 2.22
N SER A 83 10.00 4.40 3.32
CA SER A 83 11.41 4.82 3.39
C SER A 83 12.28 4.02 2.43
N ALA A 84 12.07 2.70 2.36
CA ALA A 84 12.81 1.84 1.43
C ALA A 84 12.48 2.20 -0.03
N ALA A 85 11.21 2.49 -0.31
CA ALA A 85 10.79 2.90 -1.64
C ALA A 85 11.48 4.20 -2.08
N ASP A 86 11.61 5.16 -1.15
CA ASP A 86 12.33 6.40 -1.44
C ASP A 86 13.81 6.11 -1.75
N MET A 87 14.43 5.19 -1.03
CA MET A 87 15.81 4.80 -1.29
C MET A 87 15.98 4.21 -2.70
N VAL A 88 15.02 3.39 -3.14
CA VAL A 88 15.03 2.83 -4.49
C VAL A 88 14.82 3.96 -5.52
N LYS A 89 13.86 4.83 -5.27
CA LYS A 89 13.54 5.96 -6.15
C LYS A 89 14.75 6.86 -6.40
N PHE A 90 15.54 7.10 -5.36
CA PHE A 90 16.74 7.95 -5.45
C PHE A 90 18.01 7.15 -5.75
N ALA A 91 17.86 5.91 -6.21
CA ALA A 91 18.96 5.04 -6.63
C ALA A 91 20.00 4.78 -5.55
N ARG A 92 19.61 4.82 -4.29
CA ARG A 92 20.49 4.51 -3.15
C ARG A 92 20.45 3.06 -2.74
N LEU A 93 19.41 2.34 -3.17
CA LEU A 93 19.29 0.89 -3.01
C LEU A 93 18.84 0.30 -4.33
N PRO A 94 19.38 -0.86 -4.72
CA PRO A 94 18.87 -1.55 -5.90
C PRO A 94 17.48 -2.11 -5.63
N ALA A 95 16.66 -2.18 -6.65
CA ALA A 95 15.38 -2.85 -6.56
C ALA A 95 15.64 -4.36 -6.58
N ASP A 96 15.02 -5.07 -5.65
CA ASP A 96 15.17 -6.52 -5.46
C ASP A 96 13.79 -7.16 -5.57
N ARG A 97 13.67 -8.19 -6.41
CA ARG A 97 12.39 -8.85 -6.64
C ARG A 97 11.81 -9.47 -5.37
N ALA A 98 12.64 -10.12 -4.56
CA ALA A 98 12.19 -10.72 -3.32
C ALA A 98 11.68 -9.67 -2.35
N LEU A 99 12.38 -8.53 -2.25
CA LEU A 99 11.94 -7.42 -1.42
C LEU A 99 10.63 -6.84 -1.93
N PHE A 100 10.48 -6.70 -3.27
CA PHE A 100 9.24 -6.23 -3.87
C PHE A 100 8.08 -7.16 -3.52
N GLU A 101 8.24 -8.46 -3.73
CA GLU A 101 7.16 -9.42 -3.48
C GLU A 101 6.78 -9.47 -2.01
N ASN A 102 7.75 -9.38 -1.11
CA ASN A 102 7.49 -9.32 0.33
C ASN A 102 6.72 -8.05 0.69
N ALA A 103 7.13 -6.92 0.13
CA ALA A 103 6.44 -5.65 0.37
C ALA A 103 5.01 -5.68 -0.18
N ALA A 104 4.80 -6.26 -1.36
CA ALA A 104 3.47 -6.37 -1.96
C ALA A 104 2.55 -7.24 -1.11
N GLU A 105 3.06 -8.35 -0.59
CA GLU A 105 2.30 -9.23 0.29
C GLU A 105 1.89 -8.50 1.58
N LYS A 106 2.82 -7.76 2.17
CA LYS A 106 2.54 -6.99 3.39
C LYS A 106 1.57 -5.84 3.11
N ALA A 107 1.69 -5.22 1.94
CA ALA A 107 0.76 -4.17 1.54
C ALA A 107 -0.66 -4.72 1.39
N GLU A 108 -0.81 -5.89 0.77
CA GLU A 108 -2.09 -6.54 0.67
C GLU A 108 -2.67 -6.86 2.05
N ARG A 109 -1.82 -7.35 2.95
CA ARG A 109 -2.24 -7.63 4.32
C ARG A 109 -2.72 -6.36 5.02
N LEU A 110 -2.00 -5.25 4.86
CA LEU A 110 -2.41 -3.98 5.42
C LEU A 110 -3.82 -3.61 4.95
N VAL A 111 -4.06 -3.73 3.66
CA VAL A 111 -5.38 -3.40 3.09
C VAL A 111 -6.45 -4.30 3.68
N THR A 112 -6.24 -5.62 3.68
CA THR A 112 -7.24 -6.57 4.17
C THR A 112 -7.51 -6.40 5.66
N GLU A 113 -6.48 -6.13 6.45
CA GLU A 113 -6.63 -5.92 7.90
C GLU A 113 -7.35 -4.62 8.24
N THR A 114 -7.38 -3.66 7.32
CA THR A 114 -8.04 -2.38 7.57
C THR A 114 -9.39 -2.25 6.89
N ILE A 115 -9.92 -3.33 6.31
CA ILE A 115 -11.30 -3.35 5.81
C ILE A 115 -12.23 -3.10 6.99
N PRO A 116 -13.20 -2.19 6.87
CA PRO A 116 -14.10 -1.91 8.00
C PRO A 116 -14.81 -3.16 8.49
N ALA A 117 -14.99 -3.27 9.80
CA ALA A 117 -15.60 -4.44 10.42
C ALA A 117 -16.98 -4.76 9.87
N GLU A 118 -17.75 -3.74 9.52
CA GLU A 118 -19.08 -3.93 8.96
C GLU A 118 -19.03 -4.68 7.62
N GLU A 119 -18.05 -4.35 6.77
CA GLU A 119 -17.88 -5.04 5.50
C GLU A 119 -17.42 -6.47 5.69
N ASN A 120 -16.50 -6.70 6.65
CA ASN A 120 -16.07 -8.05 6.98
C ASN A 120 -17.23 -8.93 7.47
N LYS A 121 -18.12 -8.36 8.28
CA LYS A 121 -19.31 -9.08 8.74
C LYS A 121 -20.23 -9.46 7.58
N LYS A 122 -20.41 -8.55 6.61
CA LYS A 122 -21.22 -8.82 5.44
C LYS A 122 -20.63 -9.93 4.60
N GLU A 123 -19.32 -9.96 4.45
CA GLU A 123 -18.62 -11.00 3.68
C GLU A 123 -18.65 -12.36 4.36
N GLN A 124 -18.72 -12.38 5.68
CA GLN A 124 -18.73 -13.62 6.46
C GLN A 124 -20.10 -14.25 6.59
N LYS A 125 -21.14 -13.58 6.17
CA LYS A 125 -22.47 -14.14 6.23
C LYS A 125 -22.63 -15.25 5.19
N PRO A 126 -23.19 -16.39 5.60
CA PRO A 126 -23.43 -17.48 4.68
C PRO A 126 -24.46 -17.13 3.62
#